data_b8915eec36221f48bb09b5ecd8c4c4d4
#
_entry.id   b8915eec36221f48bb09b5ecd8c4c4d4
#
_cell.length_a   1.000
_cell.length_b   1.000
_cell.length_c   1.000
_cell.angle_alpha   90.00
_cell.angle_beta   90.00
_cell.angle_gamma   90.00
#
_symmetry.space_group_name_H-M   'P 1'
#
loop_
_entity.id
_entity.type
_entity.pdbx_description
1 polymer ?
#
loop_
_entity_poly.entity_id
_entity_poly.type
_entity_poly.pdbx_seq_one_letter_code
_entity_poly.pdbx_strand_id
1 'polypeptide(L)'
;WVWKGDEEIDIPREEKDTTRFMPIDKPEKSPYGYAEEQIKMLNGIKLHEAGFKGEGMRVAVVDAGFMNVDRISVFDSLRLLGTHNVVFPGRSVFIGDDHGTKVLSCLAADAPGLMVGTAPQAEYWLIKSEDSRSEFPIEEDYWTAAMEFADSVGVDVVSSSLGYFSFDVDALNY
;
A
#
# COMPACT_ATOMS: atom_id res chain seq x y z
N TRP A 1 -19.46 7.03 -23.20
CA TRP A 1 -18.06 7.22 -23.57
C TRP A 1 -17.35 5.88 -23.48
N VAL A 2 -16.96 5.33 -24.63
CA VAL A 2 -16.15 4.10 -24.67
C VAL A 2 -14.71 4.55 -24.69
N TRP A 3 -14.00 4.32 -23.58
CA TRP A 3 -12.58 4.60 -23.49
C TRP A 3 -11.82 3.61 -24.38
N LYS A 4 -11.09 4.12 -25.39
CA LYS A 4 -10.20 3.34 -26.25
C LYS A 4 -8.76 3.62 -25.84
N GLY A 5 -8.25 2.90 -24.85
CA GLY A 5 -6.89 3.09 -24.37
C GLY A 5 -6.32 1.87 -23.69
N ASP A 6 -6.55 0.69 -24.24
CA ASP A 6 -5.90 -0.54 -23.79
C ASP A 6 -4.59 -0.82 -24.55
N GLU A 7 -3.75 0.18 -24.70
CA GLU A 7 -2.34 -0.12 -24.94
C GLU A 7 -1.75 -0.52 -23.59
N GLU A 8 -1.49 -1.80 -23.43
CA GLU A 8 -0.72 -2.37 -22.36
C GLU A 8 0.66 -1.71 -22.39
N ILE A 9 0.87 -0.72 -21.52
CA ILE A 9 2.22 -0.18 -21.32
C ILE A 9 2.94 -1.30 -20.59
N ASP A 10 3.67 -2.10 -21.36
CA ASP A 10 4.63 -3.07 -20.85
C ASP A 10 5.79 -2.24 -20.23
N ILE A 11 5.59 -1.88 -18.96
CA ILE A 11 6.69 -1.27 -18.18
C ILE A 11 7.69 -2.40 -17.99
N PRO A 12 8.90 -2.28 -18.59
CA PRO A 12 9.92 -3.29 -18.42
C PRO A 12 10.10 -3.57 -16.94
N ARG A 13 9.94 -4.81 -16.52
CA ARG A 13 10.22 -5.24 -15.15
C ARG A 13 11.71 -5.02 -14.94
N GLU A 14 12.07 -3.93 -14.25
CA GLU A 14 13.44 -3.77 -13.80
C GLU A 14 13.81 -4.98 -12.94
N GLU A 15 14.90 -5.65 -13.28
CA GLU A 15 15.47 -6.71 -12.44
C GLU A 15 15.66 -6.16 -11.03
N LYS A 16 15.47 -7.03 -10.01
CA LYS A 16 15.66 -6.66 -8.60
C LYS A 16 16.98 -5.92 -8.41
N ASP A 17 16.94 -4.61 -8.48
CA ASP A 17 18.07 -3.77 -8.07
C ASP A 17 18.07 -3.69 -6.55
N THR A 18 18.64 -4.72 -5.92
CA THR A 18 18.80 -4.79 -4.48
C THR A 18 19.76 -3.71 -3.96
N THR A 19 20.54 -3.06 -4.82
CA THR A 19 21.48 -2.01 -4.42
C THR A 19 20.78 -0.69 -4.15
N ARG A 20 19.59 -0.46 -4.74
CA ARG A 20 18.81 0.77 -4.61
C ARG A 20 18.22 0.99 -3.21
N PHE A 21 18.14 -0.06 -2.41
CA PHE A 21 17.57 -0.05 -1.05
C PHE A 21 18.61 -0.35 0.04
N MET A 22 19.89 -0.41 -0.32
CA MET A 22 20.94 -0.51 0.69
C MET A 22 21.14 0.87 1.31
N PRO A 23 20.86 1.03 2.64
CA PRO A 23 21.17 2.27 3.32
C PRO A 23 22.66 2.52 3.23
N ILE A 24 23.06 3.75 2.86
CA ILE A 24 24.46 4.19 2.83
C ILE A 24 25.07 4.12 4.23
N ASP A 25 24.26 4.41 5.26
CA ASP A 25 24.61 4.22 6.66
C ASP A 25 23.52 3.39 7.34
N LYS A 26 23.85 2.18 7.81
CA LYS A 26 22.94 1.43 8.66
C LYS A 26 22.67 2.27 9.90
N PRO A 27 21.39 2.60 10.23
CA PRO A 27 21.11 3.20 11.51
C PRO A 27 21.55 2.20 12.58
N GLU A 28 22.63 2.54 13.28
CA GLU A 28 23.16 1.67 14.33
C GLU A 28 22.11 1.53 15.43
N LYS A 29 21.69 0.31 15.72
CA LYS A 29 21.15 -0.18 16.99
C LYS A 29 19.62 -0.21 17.19
N SER A 30 18.77 0.31 16.31
CA SER A 30 17.33 0.15 16.52
C SER A 30 16.77 -0.98 15.65
N PRO A 31 15.92 -1.87 16.19
CA PRO A 31 15.19 -2.84 15.37
C PRO A 31 14.26 -2.18 14.35
N TYR A 32 13.86 -0.92 14.57
CA TYR A 32 12.96 -0.18 13.68
C TYR A 32 13.69 0.51 12.52
N GLY A 33 15.04 0.61 12.57
CA GLY A 33 15.82 1.21 11.51
C GLY A 33 15.37 2.64 11.19
N TYR A 34 15.10 2.92 9.91
CA TYR A 34 14.66 4.25 9.46
C TYR A 34 13.26 4.66 9.94
N ALA A 35 12.44 3.71 10.40
CA ALA A 35 11.10 4.00 10.90
C ALA A 35 11.06 4.38 12.40
N GLU A 36 12.20 4.38 13.11
CA GLU A 36 12.22 4.52 14.56
C GLU A 36 11.52 5.76 15.06
N GLU A 37 11.81 6.94 14.50
CA GLU A 37 11.23 8.19 14.97
C GLU A 37 9.72 8.27 14.72
N GLN A 38 9.25 7.71 13.60
CA GLN A 38 7.82 7.64 13.27
C GLN A 38 7.07 6.73 14.25
N ILE A 39 7.63 5.56 14.55
CA ILE A 39 7.04 4.62 15.51
C ILE A 39 7.08 5.20 16.94
N LYS A 40 8.16 5.85 17.35
CA LYS A 40 8.27 6.56 18.63
C LYS A 40 7.21 7.65 18.79
N MET A 41 7.01 8.47 17.76
CA MET A 41 6.06 9.57 17.78
C MET A 41 4.65 9.09 18.11
N LEU A 42 4.31 7.88 17.68
CA LEU A 42 3.00 7.22 17.92
C LEU A 42 2.97 6.39 19.22
N ASN A 43 4.04 6.37 20.03
CA ASN A 43 4.22 5.42 21.13
C ASN A 43 4.17 3.93 20.70
N GLY A 44 4.36 3.66 19.41
CA GLY A 44 4.24 2.33 18.82
C GLY A 44 5.24 1.32 19.36
N ILE A 45 6.45 1.76 19.77
CA ILE A 45 7.45 0.88 20.38
C ILE A 45 6.87 0.18 21.62
N LYS A 46 6.20 0.94 22.51
CA LYS A 46 5.57 0.38 23.71
C LYS A 46 4.45 -0.59 23.41
N LEU A 47 3.69 -0.35 22.35
CA LEU A 47 2.66 -1.29 21.88
C LEU A 47 3.30 -2.58 21.39
N HIS A 48 4.36 -2.50 20.60
CA HIS A 48 5.09 -3.67 20.12
C HIS A 48 5.76 -4.46 21.25
N GLU A 49 6.35 -3.79 22.24
CA GLU A 49 6.90 -4.42 23.45
C GLU A 49 5.83 -5.14 24.28
N ALA A 50 4.62 -4.61 24.30
CA ALA A 50 3.45 -5.24 24.94
C ALA A 50 2.82 -6.37 24.08
N GLY A 51 3.37 -6.64 22.88
CA GLY A 51 2.91 -7.71 21.99
C GLY A 51 1.88 -7.28 20.93
N PHE A 52 1.47 -6.02 20.92
CA PHE A 52 0.48 -5.53 19.95
C PHE A 52 1.14 -5.12 18.63
N LYS A 53 1.23 -6.06 17.67
CA LYS A 53 1.84 -5.89 16.36
C LYS A 53 0.87 -6.14 15.19
N GLY A 54 -0.44 -6.20 15.50
CA GLY A 54 -1.49 -6.45 14.52
C GLY A 54 -1.83 -7.92 14.30
N GLU A 55 -1.28 -8.86 15.09
CA GLU A 55 -1.59 -10.29 14.93
C GLU A 55 -3.09 -10.56 15.07
N GLY A 56 -3.66 -11.30 14.11
CA GLY A 56 -5.08 -11.64 14.05
C GLY A 56 -5.98 -10.53 13.49
N MET A 57 -5.42 -9.36 13.14
CA MET A 57 -6.18 -8.26 12.53
C MET A 57 -6.04 -8.31 11.02
N ARG A 58 -7.14 -8.05 10.30
CA ARG A 58 -7.19 -7.94 8.85
C ARG A 58 -7.26 -6.47 8.43
N VAL A 59 -6.32 -6.04 7.63
CA VAL A 59 -6.21 -4.65 7.17
C VAL A 59 -6.35 -4.61 5.66
N ALA A 60 -7.25 -3.79 5.13
CA ALA A 60 -7.25 -3.43 3.74
C ALA A 60 -6.45 -2.14 3.53
N VAL A 61 -5.52 -2.13 2.59
CA VAL A 61 -4.90 -0.91 2.08
C VAL A 61 -5.52 -0.62 0.73
N VAL A 62 -6.18 0.54 0.62
CA VAL A 62 -6.87 0.99 -0.58
C VAL A 62 -6.11 2.16 -1.16
N ASP A 63 -5.59 2.01 -2.40
CA ASP A 63 -4.60 2.94 -2.93
C ASP A 63 -4.49 2.84 -4.47
N ALA A 64 -3.63 3.68 -5.06
CA ALA A 64 -3.41 3.77 -6.51
C ALA A 64 -2.65 2.57 -7.11
N GLY A 65 -1.95 1.78 -6.29
CA GLY A 65 -1.19 0.62 -6.74
C GLY A 65 -0.10 0.22 -5.77
N PHE A 66 0.42 -0.99 -5.96
CA PHE A 66 1.36 -1.63 -5.02
C PHE A 66 2.58 -2.17 -5.77
N MET A 67 3.14 -1.34 -6.66
CA MET A 67 4.24 -1.74 -7.53
C MET A 67 5.40 -2.34 -6.75
N ASN A 68 5.82 -3.53 -7.18
CA ASN A 68 6.97 -4.27 -6.63
C ASN A 68 6.83 -4.78 -5.18
N VAL A 69 5.66 -4.72 -4.52
CA VAL A 69 5.47 -5.32 -3.18
C VAL A 69 5.86 -6.81 -3.18
N ASP A 70 5.58 -7.52 -4.26
CA ASP A 70 5.91 -8.92 -4.47
C ASP A 70 7.42 -9.20 -4.65
N ARG A 71 8.27 -8.15 -4.58
CA ARG A 71 9.71 -8.21 -4.88
C ARG A 71 10.61 -7.51 -3.89
N ILE A 72 10.07 -6.60 -3.10
CA ILE A 72 10.84 -5.81 -2.12
C ILE A 72 10.97 -6.60 -0.84
N SER A 73 12.20 -6.85 -0.40
CA SER A 73 12.50 -7.75 0.73
C SER A 73 11.92 -7.31 2.06
N VAL A 74 11.58 -6.04 2.26
CA VAL A 74 10.91 -5.59 3.50
C VAL A 74 9.51 -6.19 3.66
N PHE A 75 8.95 -6.77 2.58
CA PHE A 75 7.67 -7.46 2.55
C PHE A 75 7.78 -8.98 2.48
N ASP A 76 8.98 -9.57 2.63
CA ASP A 76 9.16 -11.03 2.53
C ASP A 76 8.32 -11.79 3.58
N SER A 77 8.00 -11.15 4.72
CA SER A 77 7.14 -11.70 5.79
C SER A 77 5.68 -11.26 5.70
N LEU A 78 5.31 -10.47 4.67
CA LEU A 78 3.95 -9.96 4.52
C LEU A 78 2.90 -11.08 4.52
N ARG A 79 1.94 -11.01 5.42
CA ARG A 79 0.79 -11.91 5.46
C ARG A 79 -0.29 -11.41 4.50
N LEU A 80 -0.08 -11.64 3.21
CA LEU A 80 -0.99 -11.20 2.16
C LEU A 80 -2.15 -12.18 2.01
N LEU A 81 -3.38 -11.73 2.30
CA LEU A 81 -4.62 -12.50 2.10
C LEU A 81 -5.04 -12.52 0.64
N GLY A 82 -4.83 -11.42 -0.07
CA GLY A 82 -5.16 -11.32 -1.49
C GLY A 82 -5.06 -9.90 -2.01
N THR A 83 -5.38 -9.77 -3.30
CA THR A 83 -5.38 -8.48 -3.99
C THR A 83 -6.67 -8.30 -4.76
N HIS A 84 -7.13 -7.06 -4.90
CA HIS A 84 -8.28 -6.72 -5.72
C HIS A 84 -8.01 -5.45 -6.53
N ASN A 85 -8.31 -5.48 -7.82
CA ASN A 85 -8.16 -4.32 -8.70
C ASN A 85 -9.54 -3.91 -9.20
N VAL A 86 -10.09 -2.83 -8.63
CA VAL A 86 -11.41 -2.31 -8.97
C VAL A 86 -11.35 -1.58 -10.31
N VAL A 87 -10.25 -0.86 -10.57
CA VAL A 87 -10.07 -0.02 -11.77
C VAL A 87 -9.92 -0.88 -13.02
N PHE A 88 -9.10 -1.94 -12.92
CA PHE A 88 -8.81 -2.86 -14.03
C PHE A 88 -8.99 -4.32 -13.57
N PRO A 89 -10.23 -4.83 -13.54
CA PRO A 89 -10.49 -6.19 -13.07
C PRO A 89 -9.62 -7.23 -13.78
N GLY A 90 -8.99 -8.10 -12.99
CA GLY A 90 -8.10 -9.14 -13.49
C GLY A 90 -6.65 -8.73 -13.76
N ARG A 91 -6.30 -7.44 -13.67
CA ARG A 91 -4.90 -7.00 -13.75
C ARG A 91 -4.23 -7.04 -12.37
N SER A 92 -2.91 -7.26 -12.38
CA SER A 92 -2.10 -7.22 -11.17
C SER A 92 -2.09 -5.83 -10.53
N VAL A 93 -2.14 -5.77 -9.21
CA VAL A 93 -1.97 -4.52 -8.43
C VAL A 93 -0.49 -4.18 -8.23
N PHE A 94 0.44 -5.10 -8.56
CA PHE A 94 1.88 -4.95 -8.34
C PHE A 94 2.60 -4.26 -9.49
N ILE A 95 1.86 -3.61 -10.38
CA ILE A 95 2.39 -2.85 -11.52
C ILE A 95 1.78 -1.44 -11.55
N GLY A 96 2.47 -0.51 -12.17
CA GLY A 96 2.00 0.86 -12.39
C GLY A 96 2.44 1.81 -11.28
N ASP A 97 1.62 2.04 -10.28
CA ASP A 97 1.86 3.02 -9.22
C ASP A 97 2.50 2.40 -7.96
N ASP A 98 3.40 3.14 -7.31
CA ASP A 98 4.11 2.71 -6.11
C ASP A 98 3.64 3.42 -4.82
N HIS A 99 2.61 4.29 -4.89
CA HIS A 99 2.15 5.04 -3.74
C HIS A 99 1.66 4.10 -2.63
N GLY A 100 0.80 3.15 -2.95
CA GLY A 100 0.32 2.15 -1.99
C GLY A 100 1.44 1.24 -1.45
N THR A 101 2.53 1.03 -2.20
CA THR A 101 3.72 0.34 -1.70
C THR A 101 4.37 1.12 -0.55
N LYS A 102 4.48 2.45 -0.71
CA LYS A 102 5.03 3.34 0.33
C LYS A 102 4.12 3.39 1.55
N VAL A 103 2.79 3.51 1.35
CA VAL A 103 1.80 3.45 2.43
C VAL A 103 1.88 2.11 3.16
N LEU A 104 1.88 0.99 2.43
CA LEU A 104 1.99 -0.34 3.01
C LEU A 104 3.28 -0.52 3.82
N SER A 105 4.38 0.08 3.40
CA SER A 105 5.66 -0.03 4.14
C SER A 105 5.57 0.58 5.53
N CYS A 106 4.79 1.64 5.72
CA CYS A 106 4.55 2.25 7.03
C CYS A 106 3.75 1.34 7.98
N LEU A 107 2.98 0.41 7.43
CA LEU A 107 2.13 -0.52 8.18
C LEU A 107 2.79 -1.89 8.36
N ALA A 108 3.22 -2.51 7.27
CA ALA A 108 3.50 -3.93 7.14
C ALA A 108 4.97 -4.30 6.98
N ALA A 109 5.88 -3.34 6.77
CA ALA A 109 7.30 -3.67 6.67
C ALA A 109 7.78 -4.41 7.92
N ASP A 110 8.54 -5.49 7.73
CA ASP A 110 9.12 -6.28 8.83
C ASP A 110 10.54 -6.73 8.47
N ALA A 111 11.44 -5.76 8.44
CA ALA A 111 12.87 -5.97 8.22
C ALA A 111 13.66 -5.31 9.36
N PRO A 112 13.86 -6.02 10.49
CA PRO A 112 14.55 -5.48 11.65
C PRO A 112 15.94 -4.91 11.32
N GLY A 113 16.20 -3.70 11.83
CA GLY A 113 17.40 -2.92 11.53
C GLY A 113 17.34 -2.11 10.24
N LEU A 114 16.34 -2.32 9.40
CA LEU A 114 16.08 -1.54 8.20
C LEU A 114 14.79 -0.72 8.33
N MET A 115 13.65 -1.38 8.47
CA MET A 115 12.34 -0.76 8.63
C MET A 115 11.35 -1.75 9.24
N VAL A 116 10.61 -1.32 10.27
CA VAL A 116 9.48 -2.06 10.84
C VAL A 116 8.28 -1.12 10.90
N GLY A 117 7.17 -1.54 10.33
CA GLY A 117 5.92 -0.79 10.28
C GLY A 117 5.13 -0.85 11.60
N THR A 118 3.94 -0.25 11.59
CA THR A 118 3.09 -0.15 12.80
C THR A 118 2.34 -1.45 13.11
N ALA A 119 2.06 -2.28 12.11
CA ALA A 119 1.30 -3.53 12.25
C ALA A 119 1.93 -4.67 11.42
N PRO A 120 3.23 -5.02 11.67
CA PRO A 120 3.98 -5.95 10.82
C PRO A 120 3.45 -7.39 10.87
N GLN A 121 2.58 -7.73 11.83
CA GLN A 121 1.99 -9.06 12.00
C GLN A 121 0.52 -9.13 11.60
N ALA A 122 -0.07 -8.05 11.11
CA ALA A 122 -1.43 -8.07 10.57
C ALA A 122 -1.50 -8.83 9.24
N GLU A 123 -2.71 -9.22 8.85
CA GLU A 123 -3.03 -9.81 7.56
C GLU A 123 -3.56 -8.73 6.62
N TYR A 124 -3.13 -8.72 5.35
CA TYR A 124 -3.37 -7.60 4.45
C TYR A 124 -4.14 -7.99 3.20
N TRP A 125 -5.14 -7.17 2.84
CA TRP A 125 -5.69 -7.07 1.51
C TRP A 125 -5.15 -5.81 0.83
N LEU A 126 -4.70 -5.92 -0.43
CA LEU A 126 -4.24 -4.79 -1.23
C LEU A 126 -5.26 -4.52 -2.34
N ILE A 127 -5.89 -3.36 -2.27
CA ILE A 127 -7.01 -3.01 -3.15
C ILE A 127 -6.62 -1.77 -3.95
N LYS A 128 -6.60 -1.90 -5.29
CA LYS A 128 -6.39 -0.76 -6.17
C LYS A 128 -7.73 -0.15 -6.53
N SER A 129 -7.92 1.15 -6.17
CA SER A 129 -9.12 1.93 -6.45
C SER A 129 -8.87 3.20 -7.27
N GLU A 130 -7.61 3.51 -7.61
CA GLU A 130 -7.23 4.73 -8.30
C GLU A 130 -6.56 4.45 -9.65
N ASP A 131 -6.83 5.32 -10.63
CA ASP A 131 -6.07 5.40 -11.86
C ASP A 131 -5.18 6.65 -11.84
N SER A 132 -3.96 6.53 -11.35
CA SER A 132 -3.01 7.63 -11.17
C SER A 132 -2.65 8.41 -12.45
N ARG A 133 -3.24 8.04 -13.60
CA ARG A 133 -3.06 8.74 -14.87
C ARG A 133 -4.04 9.90 -15.08
N SER A 134 -5.09 9.97 -14.26
CA SER A 134 -6.17 10.95 -14.37
C SER A 134 -6.94 11.08 -13.06
N GLU A 135 -7.62 12.22 -12.86
CA GLU A 135 -8.47 12.51 -11.72
C GLU A 135 -9.90 12.76 -12.21
N PHE A 136 -10.79 11.80 -12.02
CA PHE A 136 -12.19 11.90 -12.41
C PHE A 136 -13.13 11.40 -11.30
N PRO A 137 -14.38 11.92 -11.22
CA PRO A 137 -15.36 11.50 -10.20
C PRO A 137 -15.65 10.00 -10.15
N ILE A 138 -15.34 9.24 -11.21
CA ILE A 138 -15.49 7.78 -11.23
C ILE A 138 -14.63 7.09 -10.15
N GLU A 139 -13.58 7.73 -9.68
CA GLU A 139 -12.71 7.18 -8.63
C GLU A 139 -13.41 7.10 -7.28
N GLU A 140 -14.39 7.96 -7.02
CA GLU A 140 -15.27 7.86 -5.85
C GLU A 140 -16.13 6.58 -5.89
N ASP A 141 -16.60 6.19 -7.08
CA ASP A 141 -17.32 4.94 -7.28
C ASP A 141 -16.39 3.74 -7.12
N TYR A 142 -15.16 3.83 -7.63
CA TYR A 142 -14.14 2.79 -7.43
C TYR A 142 -13.79 2.64 -5.94
N TRP A 143 -13.63 3.75 -5.24
CA TRP A 143 -13.40 3.72 -3.79
C TRP A 143 -14.57 3.06 -3.06
N THR A 144 -15.81 3.41 -3.40
CA THR A 144 -17.00 2.81 -2.82
C THR A 144 -17.03 1.29 -3.05
N ALA A 145 -16.75 0.85 -4.27
CA ALA A 145 -16.67 -0.58 -4.59
C ALA A 145 -15.52 -1.29 -3.84
N ALA A 146 -14.40 -0.59 -3.62
CA ALA A 146 -13.30 -1.10 -2.81
C ALA A 146 -13.71 -1.28 -1.34
N MET A 147 -14.52 -0.36 -0.78
CA MET A 147 -15.05 -0.48 0.59
C MET A 147 -16.03 -1.65 0.71
N GLU A 148 -16.94 -1.82 -0.25
CA GLU A 148 -17.87 -2.96 -0.28
C GLU A 148 -17.11 -4.29 -0.37
N PHE A 149 -16.06 -4.35 -1.18
CA PHE A 149 -15.20 -5.52 -1.25
C PHE A 149 -14.50 -5.78 0.07
N ALA A 150 -13.90 -4.76 0.69
CA ALA A 150 -13.21 -4.88 1.97
C ALA A 150 -14.14 -5.41 3.08
N ASP A 151 -15.37 -4.89 3.16
CA ASP A 151 -16.40 -5.40 4.07
C ASP A 151 -16.73 -6.87 3.80
N SER A 152 -16.92 -7.22 2.52
CA SER A 152 -17.30 -8.58 2.10
C SER A 152 -16.27 -9.65 2.45
N VAL A 153 -14.98 -9.28 2.51
CA VAL A 153 -13.89 -10.20 2.90
C VAL A 153 -13.54 -10.13 4.39
N GLY A 154 -14.27 -9.30 5.13
CA GLY A 154 -14.21 -9.24 6.60
C GLY A 154 -12.93 -8.60 7.12
N VAL A 155 -12.53 -7.44 6.59
CA VAL A 155 -11.43 -6.67 7.17
C VAL A 155 -11.89 -5.93 8.42
N ASP A 156 -10.98 -5.76 9.38
CA ASP A 156 -11.22 -5.05 10.62
C ASP A 156 -10.90 -3.55 10.50
N VAL A 157 -9.94 -3.21 9.64
CA VAL A 157 -9.44 -1.84 9.46
C VAL A 157 -9.17 -1.55 7.99
N VAL A 158 -9.55 -0.36 7.53
CA VAL A 158 -9.20 0.15 6.20
C VAL A 158 -8.23 1.33 6.34
N SER A 159 -7.12 1.27 5.60
CA SER A 159 -6.20 2.39 5.39
C SER A 159 -6.39 2.90 3.97
N SER A 160 -6.86 4.14 3.84
CA SER A 160 -7.12 4.80 2.56
C SER A 160 -6.41 6.16 2.57
N SER A 161 -5.40 6.33 1.71
CA SER A 161 -4.60 7.56 1.61
C SER A 161 -4.99 8.35 0.36
N LEU A 162 -6.28 8.61 0.22
CA LEU A 162 -6.94 9.18 -0.95
C LEU A 162 -7.84 10.37 -0.56
N GLY A 163 -8.13 11.24 -1.52
CA GLY A 163 -9.05 12.35 -1.33
C GLY A 163 -9.53 12.90 -2.68
N TYR A 164 -10.80 13.26 -2.76
CA TYR A 164 -11.49 13.67 -3.99
C TYR A 164 -12.04 15.08 -3.83
N PHE A 165 -11.44 16.07 -4.47
CA PHE A 165 -11.92 17.46 -4.46
C PHE A 165 -11.46 18.28 -5.68
N SER A 166 -10.45 17.80 -6.40
CA SER A 166 -9.94 18.45 -7.62
C SER A 166 -9.84 17.40 -8.72
N PHE A 167 -10.48 17.68 -9.83
CA PHE A 167 -10.53 16.77 -10.98
C PHE A 167 -9.88 17.41 -12.20
N ASP A 168 -9.50 16.62 -13.21
CA ASP A 168 -8.89 17.08 -14.46
C ASP A 168 -9.82 18.00 -15.27
N VAL A 169 -11.11 18.02 -14.96
CA VAL A 169 -12.10 18.94 -15.53
C VAL A 169 -12.58 19.88 -14.44
N ASP A 170 -12.16 21.16 -14.49
CA ASP A 170 -12.46 22.17 -13.48
C ASP A 170 -13.95 22.30 -13.12
N ALA A 171 -14.84 22.05 -14.06
CA ALA A 171 -16.29 22.11 -13.85
C ALA A 171 -16.82 21.00 -12.92
N LEU A 172 -16.00 20.02 -12.59
CA LEU A 172 -16.34 18.90 -11.71
C LEU A 172 -15.77 19.09 -10.28
N ASN A 173 -14.95 20.12 -10.05
CA ASN A 173 -14.38 20.41 -8.74
C ASN A 173 -15.44 20.91 -7.75
N TYR A 174 -15.29 20.58 -6.44
CA TYR A 174 -16.15 21.02 -5.34
C TYR A 174 -15.39 21.23 -4.02
#